data_dad4f802b78df93b214b324996ef8dd3
#
_entry.id   dad4f802b78df93b214b324996ef8dd3
#
_cell.length_a   1.000
_cell.length_b   1.000
_cell.length_c   1.000
_cell.angle_alpha   90.00
_cell.angle_beta   90.00
_cell.angle_gamma   90.00
#
_symmetry.space_group_name_H-M   'P 1'
#
loop_
_entity.id
_entity.type
_entity.pdbx_description
1 polymer ?
#
loop_
_entity_poly.entity_id
_entity_poly.type
_entity_poly.pdbx_seq_one_letter_code
_entity_poly.pdbx_strand_id
1 'polypeptide(L)'
;MQRIRRFPATFALIGITVLVFAAQWLGQSLLGADVVLYYGAKINERLAAGEAWRLVTPVFLHAGLLHIGVNMYSLYALGPAVERFFGRGRFLVVYLLAGTSGVLLSLVMSPSPSVGASGAIFGLLGALAAFLYLHRGTFGQLGAMQLRQLVFVALINLGLGLSPGIDNWGHVGGLLAGAGLAWFIGPRFVTHMLPDGRPRLVDQRPKQQVSVRLALAVLAVAGLSILAMMNARGA
;
A
#
# COMPACT_ATOMS: atom_id res chain seq x y z
N MET A 1 16.21 2.70 -18.10
CA MET A 1 16.76 1.45 -17.55
C MET A 1 17.39 1.60 -16.16
N GLN A 2 18.20 2.64 -15.86
CA GLN A 2 18.83 2.80 -14.53
C GLN A 2 17.84 2.86 -13.35
N ARG A 3 16.71 3.56 -13.49
CA ARG A 3 15.70 3.71 -12.43
C ARG A 3 15.01 2.38 -12.10
N ILE A 4 14.72 1.54 -13.11
CA ILE A 4 14.13 0.20 -12.95
C ILE A 4 15.08 -0.71 -12.15
N ARG A 5 16.37 -0.73 -12.50
CA ARG A 5 17.37 -1.53 -11.77
C ARG A 5 17.55 -1.10 -10.33
N ARG A 6 17.33 0.19 -10.05
CA ARG A 6 17.49 0.78 -8.71
C ARG A 6 16.28 0.49 -7.79
N PHE A 7 15.07 0.43 -8.35
CA PHE A 7 13.82 0.24 -7.62
C PHE A 7 12.97 -0.88 -8.23
N PRO A 8 13.50 -2.13 -8.26
CA PRO A 8 12.87 -3.21 -9.00
C PRO A 8 11.53 -3.64 -8.43
N ALA A 9 11.28 -3.52 -7.11
CA ALA A 9 10.00 -3.91 -6.52
C ALA A 9 8.88 -2.93 -6.93
N THR A 10 9.15 -1.62 -6.95
CA THR A 10 8.19 -0.62 -7.45
C THR A 10 7.80 -0.91 -8.89
N PHE A 11 8.80 -1.15 -9.76
CA PHE A 11 8.51 -1.38 -11.18
C PHE A 11 7.90 -2.76 -11.45
N ALA A 12 8.21 -3.77 -10.62
CA ALA A 12 7.54 -5.07 -10.68
C ALA A 12 6.04 -4.94 -10.35
N LEU A 13 5.69 -4.20 -9.29
CA LEU A 13 4.29 -3.95 -8.94
C LEU A 13 3.55 -3.18 -10.05
N ILE A 14 4.17 -2.15 -10.63
CA ILE A 14 3.60 -1.44 -11.78
C ILE A 14 3.37 -2.42 -12.94
N GLY A 15 4.38 -3.22 -13.31
CA GLY A 15 4.29 -4.18 -14.40
C GLY A 15 3.20 -5.24 -14.18
N ILE A 16 3.13 -5.83 -12.97
CA ILE A 16 2.09 -6.80 -12.61
C ILE A 16 0.71 -6.16 -12.73
N THR A 17 0.52 -4.95 -12.18
CA THR A 17 -0.77 -4.25 -12.22
C THR A 17 -1.21 -3.93 -13.65
N VAL A 18 -0.27 -3.47 -14.50
CA VAL A 18 -0.56 -3.22 -15.93
C VAL A 18 -0.91 -4.51 -16.67
N LEU A 19 -0.23 -5.63 -16.40
CA LEU A 19 -0.54 -6.93 -17.00
C LEU A 19 -1.91 -7.44 -16.57
N VAL A 20 -2.27 -7.30 -15.28
CA VAL A 20 -3.60 -7.65 -14.77
C VAL A 20 -4.68 -6.79 -15.44
N PHE A 21 -4.45 -5.49 -15.57
CA PHE A 21 -5.40 -4.61 -16.28
C PHE A 21 -5.52 -4.94 -17.77
N ALA A 22 -4.43 -5.30 -18.43
CA ALA A 22 -4.48 -5.79 -19.81
C ALA A 22 -5.34 -7.07 -19.92
N ALA A 23 -5.23 -8.00 -18.95
CA ALA A 23 -6.09 -9.18 -18.88
C ALA A 23 -7.58 -8.84 -18.65
N GLN A 24 -7.88 -7.84 -17.79
CA GLN A 24 -9.23 -7.30 -17.62
C GLN A 24 -9.79 -6.78 -18.94
N TRP A 25 -9.01 -5.94 -19.64
CA TRP A 25 -9.41 -5.35 -20.91
C TRP A 25 -9.61 -6.40 -22.02
N LEU A 26 -8.72 -7.39 -22.11
CA LEU A 26 -8.85 -8.50 -23.05
C LEU A 26 -10.10 -9.35 -22.75
N GLY A 27 -10.36 -9.67 -21.48
CA GLY A 27 -11.56 -10.40 -21.06
C GLY A 27 -12.84 -9.66 -21.49
N GLN A 28 -12.90 -8.35 -21.20
CA GLN A 28 -14.02 -7.51 -21.61
C GLN A 28 -14.19 -7.48 -23.15
N SER A 29 -13.08 -7.39 -23.90
CA SER A 29 -13.11 -7.24 -25.35
C SER A 29 -13.44 -8.56 -26.08
N LEU A 30 -12.92 -9.71 -25.59
CA LEU A 30 -13.04 -11.00 -26.26
C LEU A 30 -14.26 -11.82 -25.78
N LEU A 31 -14.61 -11.67 -24.47
CA LEU A 31 -15.66 -12.47 -23.83
C LEU A 31 -16.92 -11.66 -23.52
N GLY A 32 -16.92 -10.34 -23.76
CA GLY A 32 -18.00 -9.45 -23.39
C GLY A 32 -18.13 -9.21 -21.87
N ALA A 33 -17.19 -9.73 -21.06
CA ALA A 33 -17.23 -9.62 -19.61
C ALA A 33 -15.80 -9.52 -19.03
N ASP A 34 -15.60 -8.65 -18.04
CA ASP A 34 -14.36 -8.60 -17.27
C ASP A 34 -14.38 -9.70 -16.18
N VAL A 35 -13.98 -10.91 -16.60
CA VAL A 35 -13.92 -12.09 -15.73
C VAL A 35 -12.92 -11.88 -14.58
N VAL A 36 -11.81 -11.18 -14.84
CA VAL A 36 -10.78 -10.93 -13.83
C VAL A 36 -11.31 -10.01 -12.73
N LEU A 37 -12.06 -8.97 -13.12
CA LEU A 37 -12.75 -8.08 -12.19
C LEU A 37 -13.80 -8.82 -11.37
N TYR A 38 -14.63 -9.63 -12.03
CA TYR A 38 -15.71 -10.41 -11.40
C TYR A 38 -15.19 -11.32 -10.29
N TYR A 39 -14.10 -12.04 -10.53
CA TYR A 39 -13.53 -12.96 -9.55
C TYR A 39 -12.59 -12.29 -8.54
N GLY A 40 -12.08 -11.09 -8.83
CA GLY A 40 -11.04 -10.48 -8.01
C GLY A 40 -11.45 -9.24 -7.20
N ALA A 41 -12.55 -8.56 -7.54
CA ALA A 41 -13.00 -7.36 -6.82
C ALA A 41 -13.41 -7.66 -5.37
N LYS A 42 -13.25 -6.68 -4.47
CA LYS A 42 -13.82 -6.73 -3.12
C LYS A 42 -15.34 -6.68 -3.24
N ILE A 43 -16.00 -7.72 -2.79
CA ILE A 43 -17.47 -7.86 -2.70
C ILE A 43 -17.76 -8.49 -1.34
N ASN A 44 -18.54 -7.80 -0.51
CA ASN A 44 -18.76 -8.18 0.89
C ASN A 44 -19.36 -9.59 1.02
N GLU A 45 -20.39 -9.89 0.22
CA GLU A 45 -21.10 -11.18 0.25
C GLU A 45 -20.16 -12.33 -0.15
N ARG A 46 -19.25 -12.10 -1.09
CA ARG A 46 -18.26 -13.10 -1.53
C ARG A 46 -17.17 -13.33 -0.48
N LEU A 47 -16.72 -12.26 0.17
CA LEU A 47 -15.81 -12.38 1.30
C LEU A 47 -16.46 -13.13 2.46
N ALA A 48 -17.74 -12.85 2.78
CA ALA A 48 -18.52 -13.58 3.76
C ALA A 48 -18.68 -15.06 3.36
N ALA A 49 -18.83 -15.38 2.08
CA ALA A 49 -18.85 -16.75 1.57
C ALA A 49 -17.51 -17.48 1.63
N GLY A 50 -16.41 -16.80 1.99
CA GLY A 50 -15.09 -17.39 2.19
C GLY A 50 -14.10 -17.17 1.03
N GLU A 51 -14.42 -16.32 0.04
CA GLU A 51 -13.52 -15.98 -1.06
C GLU A 51 -12.39 -15.04 -0.59
N ALA A 52 -11.50 -15.54 0.30
CA ALA A 52 -10.48 -14.78 1.01
C ALA A 52 -9.44 -14.10 0.10
N TRP A 53 -9.22 -14.58 -1.12
CA TRP A 53 -8.33 -13.93 -2.09
C TRP A 53 -8.76 -12.51 -2.42
N ARG A 54 -10.06 -12.17 -2.30
CA ARG A 54 -10.60 -10.82 -2.48
C ARG A 54 -10.15 -9.80 -1.43
N LEU A 55 -9.36 -10.22 -0.44
CA LEU A 55 -8.65 -9.31 0.46
C LEU A 55 -7.38 -8.74 -0.17
N VAL A 56 -6.81 -9.43 -1.16
CA VAL A 56 -5.55 -9.05 -1.80
C VAL A 56 -5.73 -8.69 -3.27
N THR A 57 -6.52 -9.45 -4.01
CA THR A 57 -6.68 -9.27 -5.46
C THR A 57 -7.17 -7.88 -5.88
N PRO A 58 -8.05 -7.18 -5.13
CA PRO A 58 -8.53 -5.85 -5.51
C PRO A 58 -7.41 -4.83 -5.71
N VAL A 59 -6.28 -4.99 -4.99
CA VAL A 59 -5.12 -4.07 -5.07
C VAL A 59 -4.52 -4.02 -6.49
N PHE A 60 -4.72 -5.05 -7.30
CA PHE A 60 -4.19 -5.15 -8.66
C PHE A 60 -5.22 -4.86 -9.75
N LEU A 61 -6.51 -4.73 -9.39
CA LEU A 61 -7.61 -4.51 -10.32
C LEU A 61 -7.95 -3.03 -10.45
N HIS A 62 -8.45 -2.62 -11.62
CA HIS A 62 -8.81 -1.22 -11.86
C HIS A 62 -10.09 -1.11 -12.69
N ALA A 63 -10.93 -0.12 -12.36
CA ALA A 63 -12.22 0.11 -12.99
C ALA A 63 -12.13 0.81 -14.36
N GLY A 64 -10.95 1.25 -14.80
CA GLY A 64 -10.78 1.92 -16.09
C GLY A 64 -9.41 2.58 -16.26
N LEU A 65 -9.16 3.11 -17.47
CA LEU A 65 -7.86 3.66 -17.87
C LEU A 65 -7.40 4.85 -16.99
N LEU A 66 -8.30 5.76 -16.65
CA LEU A 66 -7.96 6.90 -15.79
C LEU A 66 -7.57 6.40 -14.39
N HIS A 67 -8.32 5.42 -13.87
CA HIS A 67 -8.09 4.86 -12.54
C HIS A 67 -6.71 4.19 -12.45
N ILE A 68 -6.36 3.30 -13.39
CA ILE A 68 -5.02 2.68 -13.40
C ILE A 68 -3.94 3.73 -13.67
N GLY A 69 -4.17 4.69 -14.56
CA GLY A 69 -3.22 5.75 -14.89
C GLY A 69 -2.81 6.56 -13.66
N VAL A 70 -3.78 7.04 -12.89
CA VAL A 70 -3.52 7.79 -11.65
C VAL A 70 -2.81 6.93 -10.61
N ASN A 71 -3.23 5.68 -10.42
CA ASN A 71 -2.59 4.77 -9.46
C ASN A 71 -1.13 4.46 -9.86
N MET A 72 -0.88 4.12 -11.11
CA MET A 72 0.48 3.80 -11.55
C MET A 72 1.40 5.03 -11.54
N TYR A 73 0.88 6.22 -11.88
CA TYR A 73 1.62 7.47 -11.71
C TYR A 73 1.98 7.72 -10.24
N SER A 74 1.03 7.54 -9.33
CA SER A 74 1.25 7.72 -7.89
C SER A 74 2.27 6.72 -7.34
N LEU A 75 2.19 5.44 -7.75
CA LEU A 75 3.16 4.42 -7.38
C LEU A 75 4.55 4.71 -7.99
N TYR A 76 4.62 5.18 -9.23
CA TYR A 76 5.87 5.62 -9.86
C TYR A 76 6.52 6.80 -9.14
N ALA A 77 5.73 7.75 -8.65
CA ALA A 77 6.22 8.93 -7.93
C ALA A 77 6.67 8.61 -6.49
N LEU A 78 5.86 7.85 -5.76
CA LEU A 78 6.05 7.59 -4.32
C LEU A 78 6.88 6.33 -4.03
N GLY A 79 6.66 5.26 -4.80
CA GLY A 79 7.25 3.93 -4.56
C GLY A 79 8.77 3.94 -4.43
N PRO A 80 9.52 4.60 -5.35
CA PRO A 80 10.98 4.67 -5.27
C PRO A 80 11.51 5.29 -3.98
N ALA A 81 10.81 6.27 -3.41
CA ALA A 81 11.21 6.90 -2.14
C ALA A 81 11.06 5.91 -0.97
N VAL A 82 9.93 5.20 -0.91
CA VAL A 82 9.70 4.19 0.14
C VAL A 82 10.63 2.99 -0.05
N GLU A 83 10.77 2.45 -1.27
CA GLU A 83 11.67 1.33 -1.56
C GLU A 83 13.14 1.66 -1.20
N ARG A 84 13.57 2.92 -1.44
CA ARG A 84 14.90 3.41 -1.09
C ARG A 84 15.17 3.36 0.42
N PHE A 85 14.22 3.82 1.23
CA PHE A 85 14.40 3.89 2.68
C PHE A 85 14.13 2.55 3.37
N PHE A 86 13.10 1.83 2.97
CA PHE A 86 12.64 0.60 3.61
C PHE A 86 13.36 -0.65 3.11
N GLY A 87 13.94 -0.59 1.90
CA GLY A 87 14.40 -1.76 1.17
C GLY A 87 13.24 -2.55 0.56
N ARG A 88 13.55 -3.44 -0.39
CA ARG A 88 12.56 -4.19 -1.19
C ARG A 88 11.58 -5.00 -0.34
N GLY A 89 12.08 -5.76 0.64
CA GLY A 89 11.24 -6.66 1.43
C GLY A 89 10.20 -5.90 2.28
N ARG A 90 10.64 -4.89 3.06
CA ARG A 90 9.72 -4.07 3.86
C ARG A 90 8.76 -3.26 2.98
N PHE A 91 9.23 -2.75 1.84
CA PHE A 91 8.39 -2.04 0.87
C PHE A 91 7.23 -2.91 0.37
N LEU A 92 7.52 -4.15 -0.08
CA LEU A 92 6.49 -5.08 -0.55
C LEU A 92 5.51 -5.45 0.56
N VAL A 93 5.99 -5.71 1.77
CA VAL A 93 5.14 -6.03 2.92
C VAL A 93 4.24 -4.84 3.28
N VAL A 94 4.78 -3.62 3.32
CA VAL A 94 3.97 -2.40 3.57
C VAL A 94 2.92 -2.24 2.48
N TYR A 95 3.28 -2.39 1.20
CA TYR A 95 2.33 -2.27 0.09
C TYR A 95 1.18 -3.27 0.20
N LEU A 96 1.49 -4.56 0.38
CA LEU A 96 0.49 -5.62 0.43
C LEU A 96 -0.37 -5.55 1.70
N LEU A 97 0.25 -5.44 2.88
CA LEU A 97 -0.49 -5.42 4.12
C LEU A 97 -1.33 -4.15 4.29
N ALA A 98 -0.82 -2.99 3.85
CA ALA A 98 -1.61 -1.76 3.88
C ALA A 98 -2.77 -1.83 2.88
N GLY A 99 -2.55 -2.38 1.68
CA GLY A 99 -3.62 -2.62 0.71
C GLY A 99 -4.70 -3.54 1.28
N THR A 100 -4.31 -4.69 1.85
CA THR A 100 -5.24 -5.61 2.52
C THR A 100 -5.97 -4.94 3.68
N SER A 101 -5.29 -4.16 4.52
CA SER A 101 -5.92 -3.41 5.61
C SER A 101 -6.92 -2.37 5.12
N GLY A 102 -6.65 -1.75 3.96
CA GLY A 102 -7.61 -0.90 3.27
C GLY A 102 -8.87 -1.66 2.88
N VAL A 103 -8.71 -2.83 2.24
CA VAL A 103 -9.84 -3.72 1.90
C VAL A 103 -10.62 -4.14 3.14
N LEU A 104 -9.94 -4.45 4.25
CA LEU A 104 -10.58 -4.81 5.52
C LEU A 104 -11.41 -3.67 6.10
N LEU A 105 -10.87 -2.46 6.14
CA LEU A 105 -11.64 -1.32 6.62
C LEU A 105 -12.82 -1.01 5.70
N SER A 106 -12.63 -1.12 4.39
CA SER A 106 -13.72 -1.01 3.41
C SER A 106 -14.78 -2.11 3.58
N LEU A 107 -14.40 -3.35 3.89
CA LEU A 107 -15.34 -4.44 4.17
C LEU A 107 -16.28 -4.10 5.35
N VAL A 108 -15.73 -3.52 6.39
CA VAL A 108 -16.50 -3.18 7.62
C VAL A 108 -17.34 -1.91 7.45
N MET A 109 -16.83 -0.92 6.69
CA MET A 109 -17.41 0.43 6.67
C MET A 109 -18.21 0.74 5.40
N SER A 110 -18.13 -0.09 4.35
CA SER A 110 -18.76 0.16 3.07
C SER A 110 -19.32 -1.12 2.45
N PRO A 111 -20.61 -1.16 2.07
CA PRO A 111 -21.19 -2.28 1.34
C PRO A 111 -20.75 -2.32 -0.13
N SER A 112 -20.24 -1.21 -0.66
CA SER A 112 -19.95 -1.07 -2.09
C SER A 112 -18.76 -1.95 -2.51
N PRO A 113 -18.81 -2.57 -3.71
CA PRO A 113 -17.64 -3.21 -4.30
C PRO A 113 -16.49 -2.22 -4.48
N SER A 114 -15.25 -2.70 -4.34
CA SER A 114 -14.10 -1.83 -4.57
C SER A 114 -12.92 -2.56 -5.21
N VAL A 115 -12.11 -1.79 -5.95
CA VAL A 115 -10.87 -2.20 -6.61
C VAL A 115 -9.90 -1.02 -6.66
N GLY A 116 -8.62 -1.29 -6.80
CA GLY A 116 -7.58 -0.30 -7.03
C GLY A 116 -6.38 -0.44 -6.11
N ALA A 117 -5.22 -0.06 -6.61
CA ALA A 117 -3.98 0.00 -5.85
C ALA A 117 -3.95 1.13 -4.81
N SER A 118 -4.95 2.01 -4.83
CA SER A 118 -4.94 3.26 -4.06
C SER A 118 -4.80 3.04 -2.55
N GLY A 119 -5.48 2.04 -1.95
CA GLY A 119 -5.30 1.70 -0.53
C GLY A 119 -3.85 1.38 -0.18
N ALA A 120 -3.17 0.58 -1.00
CA ALA A 120 -1.74 0.27 -0.83
C ALA A 120 -0.86 1.51 -1.04
N ILE A 121 -1.17 2.38 -2.01
CA ILE A 121 -0.45 3.63 -2.28
C ILE A 121 -0.62 4.61 -1.12
N PHE A 122 -1.83 4.75 -0.56
CA PHE A 122 -2.05 5.49 0.69
C PHE A 122 -1.25 4.89 1.85
N GLY A 123 -1.10 3.55 1.88
CA GLY A 123 -0.22 2.87 2.82
C GLY A 123 1.24 3.27 2.67
N LEU A 124 1.76 3.36 1.45
CA LEU A 124 3.11 3.86 1.20
C LEU A 124 3.25 5.34 1.61
N LEU A 125 2.22 6.15 1.36
CA LEU A 125 2.18 7.56 1.77
C LEU A 125 2.22 7.68 3.30
N GLY A 126 1.39 6.94 4.01
CA GLY A 126 1.38 6.87 5.47
C GLY A 126 2.70 6.38 6.04
N ALA A 127 3.29 5.35 5.41
CA ALA A 127 4.58 4.81 5.81
C ALA A 127 5.72 5.83 5.66
N LEU A 128 5.76 6.56 4.54
CA LEU A 128 6.78 7.59 4.33
C LEU A 128 6.59 8.79 5.25
N ALA A 129 5.34 9.22 5.48
CA ALA A 129 5.03 10.30 6.40
C ALA A 129 5.45 9.95 7.84
N ALA A 130 5.07 8.78 8.34
CA ALA A 130 5.48 8.29 9.66
C ALA A 130 7.02 8.14 9.77
N PHE A 131 7.67 7.63 8.72
CA PHE A 131 9.12 7.52 8.66
C PHE A 131 9.81 8.88 8.79
N LEU A 132 9.37 9.88 8.02
CA LEU A 132 9.94 11.23 8.09
C LEU A 132 9.70 11.90 9.45
N TYR A 133 8.52 11.70 10.03
CA TYR A 133 8.21 12.18 11.38
C TYR A 133 9.14 11.57 12.44
N LEU A 134 9.37 10.26 12.38
CA LEU A 134 10.24 9.55 13.32
C LEU A 134 11.73 9.94 13.18
N HIS A 135 12.13 10.37 11.98
CA HIS A 135 13.51 10.76 11.67
C HIS A 135 13.65 12.27 11.47
N ARG A 136 12.74 13.09 12.04
CA ARG A 136 12.74 14.54 11.85
C ARG A 136 14.06 15.21 12.27
N GLY A 137 14.73 14.67 13.29
CA GLY A 137 16.07 15.15 13.70
C GLY A 137 17.16 14.85 12.66
N THR A 138 17.04 13.74 11.93
CA THR A 138 18.03 13.34 10.92
C THR A 138 17.84 14.10 9.60
N PHE A 139 16.60 14.34 9.18
CA PHE A 139 16.28 14.95 7.88
C PHE A 139 16.03 16.47 7.96
N GLY A 140 15.93 17.05 9.18
CA GLY A 140 15.81 18.48 9.41
C GLY A 140 14.66 19.14 8.63
N GLN A 141 14.91 20.36 8.12
CA GLN A 141 13.90 21.14 7.40
C GLN A 141 13.41 20.47 6.10
N LEU A 142 14.30 19.82 5.35
CA LEU A 142 13.91 19.13 4.11
C LEU A 142 12.93 17.99 4.39
N GLY A 143 13.18 17.20 5.43
CA GLY A 143 12.25 16.16 5.86
C GLY A 143 10.92 16.73 6.35
N ALA A 144 10.93 17.85 7.07
CA ALA A 144 9.71 18.53 7.52
C ALA A 144 8.88 19.10 6.34
N MET A 145 9.55 19.65 5.33
CA MET A 145 8.85 20.11 4.10
C MET A 145 8.22 18.95 3.36
N GLN A 146 8.96 17.86 3.17
CA GLN A 146 8.43 16.65 2.50
C GLN A 146 7.27 16.03 3.28
N LEU A 147 7.35 15.95 4.61
CA LEU A 147 6.26 15.49 5.47
C LEU A 147 4.99 16.34 5.28
N ARG A 148 5.12 17.67 5.27
CA ARG A 148 3.98 18.58 5.02
C ARG A 148 3.36 18.34 3.65
N GLN A 149 4.16 18.13 2.61
CA GLN A 149 3.65 17.81 1.28
C GLN A 149 2.87 16.48 1.27
N LEU A 150 3.38 15.42 1.92
CA LEU A 150 2.70 14.14 2.02
C LEU A 150 1.36 14.26 2.76
N VAL A 151 1.34 14.99 3.89
CA VAL A 151 0.09 15.25 4.62
C VAL A 151 -0.90 16.02 3.76
N PHE A 152 -0.46 17.06 3.06
CA PHE A 152 -1.30 17.85 2.16
C PHE A 152 -1.89 16.98 1.02
N VAL A 153 -1.06 16.15 0.39
CA VAL A 153 -1.50 15.19 -0.65
C VAL A 153 -2.52 14.20 -0.07
N ALA A 154 -2.28 13.68 1.14
CA ALA A 154 -3.23 12.78 1.80
C ALA A 154 -4.58 13.45 2.01
N LEU A 155 -4.59 14.66 2.57
CA LEU A 155 -5.83 15.41 2.86
C LEU A 155 -6.63 15.75 1.60
N ILE A 156 -5.95 16.22 0.55
CA ILE A 156 -6.62 16.50 -0.73
C ILE A 156 -7.23 15.22 -1.32
N ASN A 157 -6.47 14.13 -1.37
CA ASN A 157 -6.97 12.90 -1.97
C ASN A 157 -8.08 12.24 -1.12
N LEU A 158 -8.03 12.35 0.23
CA LEU A 158 -9.14 11.94 1.09
C LEU A 158 -10.37 12.84 0.89
N GLY A 159 -10.18 14.14 0.68
CA GLY A 159 -11.27 15.05 0.32
C GLY A 159 -11.92 14.70 -1.01
N LEU A 160 -11.11 14.44 -2.05
CA LEU A 160 -11.59 13.94 -3.34
C LEU A 160 -12.24 12.55 -3.22
N GLY A 161 -11.77 11.75 -2.27
CA GLY A 161 -12.32 10.43 -1.94
C GLY A 161 -13.74 10.45 -1.39
N LEU A 162 -14.29 11.61 -1.04
CA LEU A 162 -15.71 11.79 -0.68
C LEU A 162 -16.64 11.75 -1.90
N SER A 163 -16.07 11.79 -3.12
CA SER A 163 -16.84 11.68 -4.36
C SER A 163 -17.41 10.27 -4.54
N PRO A 164 -18.61 10.13 -5.12
CA PRO A 164 -19.21 8.83 -5.41
C PRO A 164 -18.28 7.95 -6.26
N GLY A 165 -18.25 6.65 -5.96
CA GLY A 165 -17.43 5.67 -6.68
C GLY A 165 -15.98 5.56 -6.20
N ILE A 166 -15.57 6.33 -5.18
CA ILE A 166 -14.24 6.22 -4.57
C ILE A 166 -14.37 5.54 -3.18
N ASP A 167 -13.59 4.48 -2.98
CA ASP A 167 -13.53 3.76 -1.70
C ASP A 167 -12.61 4.50 -0.70
N ASN A 168 -13.17 5.55 -0.08
CA ASN A 168 -12.41 6.36 0.87
C ASN A 168 -12.02 5.59 2.15
N TRP A 169 -12.82 4.60 2.55
CA TRP A 169 -12.47 3.73 3.69
C TRP A 169 -11.25 2.87 3.39
N GLY A 170 -11.14 2.40 2.14
CA GLY A 170 -9.94 1.72 1.67
C GLY A 170 -8.68 2.60 1.74
N HIS A 171 -8.81 3.90 1.41
CA HIS A 171 -7.72 4.87 1.53
C HIS A 171 -7.31 5.12 2.98
N VAL A 172 -8.28 5.36 3.87
CA VAL A 172 -8.04 5.57 5.32
C VAL A 172 -7.39 4.35 5.94
N GLY A 173 -7.93 3.15 5.68
CA GLY A 173 -7.38 1.89 6.19
C GLY A 173 -5.93 1.66 5.76
N GLY A 174 -5.66 1.90 4.47
CA GLY A 174 -4.31 1.82 3.93
C GLY A 174 -3.35 2.82 4.58
N LEU A 175 -3.74 4.09 4.67
CA LEU A 175 -2.95 5.17 5.27
C LEU A 175 -2.54 4.85 6.72
N LEU A 176 -3.51 4.46 7.54
CA LEU A 176 -3.29 4.15 8.96
C LEU A 176 -2.42 2.90 9.13
N ALA A 177 -2.71 1.84 8.37
CA ALA A 177 -1.91 0.62 8.39
C ALA A 177 -0.46 0.87 7.95
N GLY A 178 -0.26 1.63 6.87
CA GLY A 178 1.08 2.00 6.40
C GLY A 178 1.87 2.80 7.43
N ALA A 179 1.25 3.78 8.08
CA ALA A 179 1.87 4.55 9.17
C ALA A 179 2.24 3.64 10.35
N GLY A 180 1.33 2.76 10.79
CA GLY A 180 1.59 1.78 11.86
C GLY A 180 2.70 0.79 11.50
N LEU A 181 2.70 0.28 10.26
CA LEU A 181 3.76 -0.61 9.77
C LEU A 181 5.11 0.09 9.74
N ALA A 182 5.18 1.36 9.33
CA ALA A 182 6.44 2.12 9.37
C ALA A 182 6.97 2.25 10.80
N TRP A 183 6.10 2.48 11.77
CA TRP A 183 6.47 2.49 13.19
C TRP A 183 7.00 1.12 13.63
N PHE A 184 6.31 0.05 13.27
CA PHE A 184 6.58 -1.30 13.75
C PHE A 184 7.76 -1.98 13.07
N ILE A 185 7.81 -1.95 11.72
CA ILE A 185 8.84 -2.64 10.91
C ILE A 185 9.80 -1.70 10.19
N GLY A 186 9.50 -0.40 10.10
CA GLY A 186 10.29 0.58 9.36
C GLY A 186 11.73 0.67 9.87
N PRO A 187 12.67 1.13 9.05
CA PRO A 187 14.06 1.29 9.45
C PRO A 187 14.20 2.31 10.58
N ARG A 188 15.25 2.17 11.39
CA ARG A 188 15.66 3.12 12.42
C ARG A 188 17.04 3.62 12.07
N PHE A 189 17.10 4.69 11.30
CA PHE A 189 18.38 5.25 10.87
C PHE A 189 19.02 6.11 11.96
N VAL A 190 20.32 5.90 12.10
CA VAL A 190 21.22 6.81 12.82
C VAL A 190 22.34 7.23 11.88
N THR A 191 22.91 8.40 12.14
CA THR A 191 24.06 8.89 11.41
C THR A 191 25.34 8.37 12.05
N HIS A 192 26.10 7.58 11.30
CA HIS A 192 27.46 7.18 11.63
C HIS A 192 28.43 8.02 10.80
N MET A 193 29.46 8.57 11.45
CA MET A 193 30.57 9.25 10.75
C MET A 193 31.56 8.17 10.29
N LEU A 194 31.85 8.16 8.99
CA LEU A 194 32.93 7.32 8.43
C LEU A 194 34.30 7.89 8.78
N PRO A 195 35.38 7.07 8.68
CA PRO A 195 36.75 7.55 8.94
C PRO A 195 37.18 8.75 8.07
N ASP A 196 36.57 8.92 6.91
CA ASP A 196 36.79 10.04 5.98
C ASP A 196 35.92 11.29 6.30
N GLY A 197 35.23 11.29 7.45
CA GLY A 197 34.39 12.40 7.91
C GLY A 197 33.02 12.49 7.23
N ARG A 198 32.68 11.56 6.32
CA ARG A 198 31.37 11.56 5.64
C ARG A 198 30.29 10.92 6.51
N PRO A 199 29.07 11.52 6.63
CA PRO A 199 27.97 10.91 7.33
C PRO A 199 27.35 9.77 6.51
N ARG A 200 27.08 8.63 7.15
CA ARG A 200 26.38 7.49 6.59
C ARG A 200 25.16 7.14 7.44
N LEU A 201 24.00 7.00 6.81
CA LEU A 201 22.81 6.48 7.47
C LEU A 201 22.88 4.95 7.58
N VAL A 202 22.74 4.44 8.80
CA VAL A 202 22.74 2.99 9.09
C VAL A 202 21.46 2.63 9.81
N ASP A 203 20.77 1.59 9.31
CA ASP A 203 19.60 1.03 9.98
C ASP A 203 20.06 0.20 11.19
N GLN A 204 19.70 0.64 12.39
CA GLN A 204 20.05 -0.03 13.65
C GLN A 204 19.16 -1.23 13.99
N ARG A 205 18.07 -1.48 13.24
CA ARG A 205 17.23 -2.64 13.54
C ARG A 205 17.93 -3.94 13.17
N PRO A 206 18.13 -4.87 14.13
CA PRO A 206 18.67 -6.20 13.83
C PRO A 206 17.81 -6.93 12.82
N LYS A 207 18.43 -7.60 11.85
CA LYS A 207 17.70 -8.36 10.80
C LYS A 207 16.71 -9.37 11.39
N GLN A 208 17.11 -10.10 12.43
CA GLN A 208 16.24 -11.05 13.13
C GLN A 208 14.99 -10.37 13.72
N GLN A 209 15.15 -9.20 14.35
CA GLN A 209 14.01 -8.42 14.88
C GLN A 209 13.07 -7.98 13.77
N VAL A 210 13.61 -7.58 12.61
CA VAL A 210 12.82 -7.23 11.43
C VAL A 210 12.01 -8.42 10.96
N SER A 211 12.63 -9.61 10.81
CA SER A 211 11.94 -10.82 10.35
C SER A 211 10.81 -11.24 11.30
N VAL A 212 11.04 -11.21 12.61
CA VAL A 212 10.00 -11.50 13.61
C VAL A 212 8.85 -10.50 13.52
N ARG A 213 9.13 -9.21 13.44
CA ARG A 213 8.10 -8.18 13.32
C ARG A 213 7.32 -8.26 12.00
N LEU A 214 7.98 -8.61 10.90
CA LEU A 214 7.30 -8.89 9.63
C LEU A 214 6.32 -10.05 9.77
N ALA A 215 6.74 -11.16 10.37
CA ALA A 215 5.87 -12.31 10.63
C ALA A 215 4.68 -11.92 11.51
N LEU A 216 4.91 -11.19 12.60
CA LEU A 216 3.84 -10.72 13.49
C LEU A 216 2.87 -9.78 12.77
N ALA A 217 3.35 -8.87 11.90
CA ALA A 217 2.48 -7.99 11.12
C ALA A 217 1.59 -8.79 10.15
N VAL A 218 2.15 -9.80 9.48
CA VAL A 218 1.38 -10.69 8.60
C VAL A 218 0.33 -11.46 9.40
N LEU A 219 0.70 -12.05 10.52
CA LEU A 219 -0.23 -12.78 11.39
C LEU A 219 -1.35 -11.89 11.95
N ALA A 220 -1.03 -10.66 12.35
CA ALA A 220 -2.02 -9.70 12.83
C ALA A 220 -3.04 -9.34 11.73
N VAL A 221 -2.59 -9.02 10.52
CA VAL A 221 -3.49 -8.73 9.40
C VAL A 221 -4.30 -9.97 9.01
N ALA A 222 -3.69 -11.17 9.00
CA ALA A 222 -4.41 -12.41 8.73
C ALA A 222 -5.48 -12.69 9.81
N GLY A 223 -5.18 -12.51 11.09
CA GLY A 223 -6.15 -12.65 12.18
C GLY A 223 -7.31 -11.67 12.07
N LEU A 224 -7.01 -10.38 11.80
CA LEU A 224 -8.04 -9.36 11.55
C LEU A 224 -8.89 -9.71 10.32
N SER A 225 -8.29 -10.28 9.28
CA SER A 225 -8.99 -10.73 8.08
C SER A 225 -10.00 -11.83 8.39
N ILE A 226 -9.60 -12.83 9.18
CA ILE A 226 -10.48 -13.92 9.60
C ILE A 226 -11.65 -13.35 10.43
N LEU A 227 -11.37 -12.49 11.40
CA LEU A 227 -12.40 -11.87 12.24
C LEU A 227 -13.39 -11.04 11.41
N ALA A 228 -12.90 -10.23 10.48
CA ALA A 228 -13.74 -9.39 9.63
C ALA A 228 -14.64 -10.24 8.71
N MET A 229 -14.12 -11.33 8.14
CA MET A 229 -14.89 -12.26 7.30
C MET A 229 -15.93 -13.03 8.14
N MET A 230 -15.61 -13.42 9.39
CA MET A 230 -16.57 -14.07 10.29
C MET A 230 -17.71 -13.13 10.66
N ASN A 231 -17.40 -11.87 10.99
CA ASN A 231 -18.43 -10.87 11.28
C ASN A 231 -19.33 -10.58 10.05
N ALA A 232 -18.76 -10.53 8.87
CA ALA A 232 -19.52 -10.33 7.63
C ALA A 232 -20.47 -11.50 7.29
N ARG A 233 -20.26 -12.71 7.86
CA ARG A 233 -21.17 -13.86 7.73
C ARG A 233 -22.39 -13.77 8.64
N GLY A 234 -22.28 -13.04 9.74
CA GLY A 234 -23.35 -12.91 10.74
C GLY A 234 -24.21 -11.65 10.59
N ALA A 235 -23.83 -10.76 9.66
CA ALA A 235 -24.56 -9.55 9.33
C ALA A 235 -25.41 -9.75 8.07
#